data_ad895124c3d93575d7b5ae3959ebdcd7
#
_entry.id   ad895124c3d93575d7b5ae3959ebdcd7
#
_cell.length_a   1.000
_cell.length_b   1.000
_cell.length_c   1.000
_cell.angle_alpha   90.00
_cell.angle_beta   90.00
_cell.angle_gamma   90.00
#
_symmetry.space_group_name_H-M   'P 1'
#
loop_
_entity.id
_entity.type
_entity.pdbx_description
1 polymer ?
#
loop_
_entity_poly.entity_id
_entity_poly.type
_entity_poly.pdbx_seq_one_letter_code
_entity_poly.pdbx_strand_id
1 'polypeptide(L)'
;MKIITENSLSHFEFWSGGADRASVLTEEQMDKVEQALEMAFPDGINETYLNDLFWFEEDYIASLCGFDSFADLERFNKNND
;
A
#
# COMPACT_ATOMS: atom_id res chain seq x y z
N MET A 1 2.95 3.97 16.77
CA MET A 1 2.53 5.17 16.05
C MET A 1 1.36 4.86 15.12
N LYS A 2 0.37 5.73 15.11
CA LYS A 2 -0.87 5.45 14.38
C LYS A 2 -0.93 6.23 13.08
N ILE A 3 -0.07 5.87 12.14
CA ILE A 3 0.03 6.58 10.87
C ILE A 3 -1.31 6.64 10.13
N ILE A 4 -1.95 5.50 9.99
CA ILE A 4 -3.18 5.40 9.19
C ILE A 4 -4.32 6.23 9.78
N THR A 5 -4.36 6.37 11.10
CA THR A 5 -5.43 7.11 11.75
C THR A 5 -5.22 8.62 11.73
N GLU A 6 -3.99 9.08 11.50
CA GLU A 6 -3.67 10.50 11.52
C GLU A 6 -3.60 11.11 10.13
N ASN A 7 -3.08 10.35 9.17
CA ASN A 7 -2.89 10.81 7.80
C ASN A 7 -3.40 9.75 6.85
N SER A 8 -3.87 10.17 5.69
CA SER A 8 -4.25 9.19 4.69
C SER A 8 -2.97 8.52 4.14
N LEU A 9 -3.11 7.27 3.74
CA LEU A 9 -1.99 6.50 3.23
C LEU A 9 -1.38 7.15 1.99
N SER A 10 -2.19 7.82 1.18
CA SER A 10 -1.72 8.49 -0.03
C SER A 10 -0.78 9.66 0.27
N HIS A 11 -0.80 10.17 1.50
CA HIS A 11 0.08 11.26 1.92
C HIS A 11 1.30 10.78 2.70
N PHE A 12 1.39 9.49 2.97
CA PHE A 12 2.53 8.94 3.68
C PHE A 12 3.76 8.95 2.78
N GLU A 13 4.89 9.39 3.31
CA GLU A 13 6.14 9.44 2.56
C GLU A 13 6.92 8.14 2.72
N PHE A 14 6.77 7.26 1.74
CA PHE A 14 7.54 6.02 1.70
C PHE A 14 8.99 6.31 1.31
N TRP A 15 9.86 5.34 1.56
CA TRP A 15 11.28 5.48 1.20
C TRP A 15 11.80 4.18 0.57
N SER A 16 12.91 4.33 -0.18
CA SER A 16 13.60 3.20 -0.84
C SER A 16 12.62 2.34 -1.66
N GLY A 17 12.69 1.02 -1.54
CA GLY A 17 11.82 0.11 -2.28
C GLY A 17 10.34 0.27 -1.98
N GLY A 18 10.02 0.67 -0.75
CA GLY A 18 8.63 0.95 -0.39
C GLY A 18 8.05 2.10 -1.21
N ALA A 19 8.86 3.15 -1.44
CA ALA A 19 8.44 4.28 -2.27
C ALA A 19 8.22 3.85 -3.72
N ASP A 20 9.09 3.00 -4.23
CA ASP A 20 8.97 2.49 -5.60
C ASP A 20 7.67 1.73 -5.78
N ARG A 21 7.31 0.88 -4.83
CA ARG A 21 6.08 0.10 -4.88
C ARG A 21 4.85 0.96 -4.72
N ALA A 22 4.88 1.88 -3.75
CA ALA A 22 3.75 2.76 -3.49
C ALA A 22 3.41 3.64 -4.68
N SER A 23 4.43 4.07 -5.43
CA SER A 23 4.24 4.95 -6.58
C SER A 23 3.49 4.27 -7.73
N VAL A 24 3.45 2.95 -7.75
CA VAL A 24 2.74 2.18 -8.78
C VAL A 24 1.23 2.20 -8.57
N LEU A 25 0.79 2.29 -7.31
CA LEU A 25 -0.63 2.22 -6.99
C LEU A 25 -1.35 3.52 -7.33
N THR A 26 -2.59 3.38 -7.79
CA THR A 26 -3.46 4.54 -7.98
C THR A 26 -3.98 4.99 -6.61
N GLU A 27 -4.54 6.21 -6.57
CA GLU A 27 -5.13 6.72 -5.34
C GLU A 27 -6.24 5.83 -4.83
N GLU A 28 -7.08 5.32 -5.75
CA GLU A 28 -8.15 4.40 -5.39
C GLU A 28 -7.60 3.10 -4.77
N GLN A 29 -6.51 2.58 -5.32
CA GLN A 29 -5.88 1.39 -4.78
C GLN A 29 -5.27 1.66 -3.41
N MET A 30 -4.67 2.82 -3.22
CA MET A 30 -4.14 3.21 -1.91
C MET A 30 -5.25 3.28 -0.88
N ASP A 31 -6.42 3.78 -1.26
CA ASP A 31 -7.57 3.83 -0.36
C ASP A 31 -8.03 2.44 0.05
N LYS A 32 -8.01 1.49 -0.89
CA LYS A 32 -8.37 0.10 -0.58
C LYS A 32 -7.38 -0.52 0.41
N VAL A 33 -6.10 -0.28 0.19
CA VAL A 33 -5.06 -0.77 1.09
C VAL A 33 -5.23 -0.16 2.48
N GLU A 34 -5.47 1.15 2.53
CA GLU A 34 -5.67 1.85 3.79
C GLU A 34 -6.82 1.26 4.59
N GLN A 35 -7.96 1.04 3.95
CA GLN A 35 -9.13 0.47 4.60
C GLN A 35 -8.83 -0.92 5.14
N ALA A 36 -8.15 -1.74 4.34
CA ALA A 36 -7.80 -3.10 4.76
C ALA A 36 -6.84 -3.09 5.94
N LEU A 37 -5.84 -2.20 5.91
CA LEU A 37 -4.86 -2.10 7.00
C LEU A 37 -5.49 -1.55 8.27
N GLU A 38 -6.45 -0.64 8.15
CA GLU A 38 -7.18 -0.14 9.32
C GLU A 38 -7.95 -1.26 10.02
N MET A 39 -8.51 -2.18 9.25
CA MET A 39 -9.22 -3.32 9.81
C MET A 39 -8.26 -4.34 10.43
N ALA A 40 -7.10 -4.54 9.79
CA ALA A 40 -6.10 -5.50 10.28
C ALA A 40 -5.32 -4.97 11.48
N PHE A 41 -5.13 -3.66 11.55
CA PHE A 41 -4.33 -3.00 12.59
C PHE A 41 -5.13 -1.87 13.21
N PRO A 42 -6.17 -2.20 14.01
CA PRO A 42 -7.07 -1.16 14.57
C PRO A 42 -6.37 -0.17 15.49
N ASP A 43 -5.24 -0.55 16.07
CA ASP A 43 -4.46 0.36 16.93
C ASP A 43 -3.43 1.18 16.14
N GLY A 44 -3.41 1.03 14.82
CA GLY A 44 -2.49 1.73 13.95
C GLY A 44 -1.28 0.88 13.58
N ILE A 45 -0.37 1.45 12.81
CA ILE A 45 0.79 0.74 12.29
C ILE A 45 1.98 1.71 12.32
N ASN A 46 3.17 1.23 12.68
CA ASN A 46 4.32 2.12 12.69
C ASN A 46 4.89 2.32 11.28
N GLU A 47 5.63 3.42 11.11
CA GLU A 47 6.13 3.83 9.80
C GLU A 47 7.01 2.79 9.14
N THR A 48 7.92 2.22 9.89
CA THR A 48 8.88 1.24 9.35
C THR A 48 8.15 -0.01 8.86
N TYR A 49 7.23 -0.50 9.66
CA TYR A 49 6.47 -1.69 9.27
C TYR A 49 5.61 -1.42 8.03
N LEU A 50 4.99 -0.25 7.98
CA LEU A 50 4.18 0.12 6.83
C LEU A 50 5.01 0.17 5.55
N ASN A 51 6.17 0.81 5.63
CA ASN A 51 7.07 0.89 4.48
C ASN A 51 7.55 -0.50 4.06
N ASP A 52 7.87 -1.35 5.04
CA ASP A 52 8.35 -2.70 4.76
C ASP A 52 7.26 -3.57 4.12
N LEU A 53 6.00 -3.37 4.48
CA LEU A 53 4.91 -4.08 3.84
C LEU A 53 4.88 -3.82 2.33
N PHE A 54 5.04 -2.58 1.94
CA PHE A 54 5.06 -2.22 0.52
C PHE A 54 6.34 -2.73 -0.17
N TRP A 55 7.44 -2.77 0.55
CA TRP A 55 8.72 -3.16 -0.02
C TRP A 55 8.87 -4.68 -0.13
N PHE A 56 8.66 -5.38 0.98
CA PHE A 56 8.93 -6.81 1.05
C PHE A 56 7.70 -7.69 0.91
N GLU A 57 6.52 -7.16 1.19
CA GLU A 57 5.27 -7.88 1.09
C GLU A 57 4.39 -7.30 -0.01
N GLU A 58 5.00 -7.01 -1.15
CA GLU A 58 4.31 -6.35 -2.26
C GLU A 58 3.12 -7.17 -2.78
N ASP A 59 3.26 -8.49 -2.80
CA ASP A 59 2.16 -9.34 -3.25
C ASP A 59 0.97 -9.29 -2.30
N TYR A 60 1.25 -9.15 -1.01
CA TYR A 60 0.19 -8.96 -0.03
C TYR A 60 -0.56 -7.65 -0.30
N ILE A 61 0.17 -6.59 -0.55
CA ILE A 61 -0.43 -5.30 -0.89
C ILE A 61 -1.30 -5.43 -2.14
N ALA A 62 -0.79 -6.11 -3.16
CA ALA A 62 -1.56 -6.33 -4.39
C ALA A 62 -2.84 -7.11 -4.12
N SER A 63 -2.78 -8.10 -3.23
CA SER A 63 -3.96 -8.89 -2.89
C SER A 63 -5.05 -8.05 -2.24
N LEU A 64 -4.68 -7.02 -1.50
CA LEU A 64 -5.64 -6.10 -0.89
C LEU A 64 -6.37 -5.28 -1.95
N CYS A 65 -5.78 -5.15 -3.11
CA CYS A 65 -6.38 -4.44 -4.25
C CYS A 65 -7.11 -5.39 -5.20
N GLY A 66 -7.11 -6.69 -4.91
CA GLY A 66 -7.82 -7.67 -5.71
C GLY A 66 -6.98 -8.34 -6.79
N PHE A 67 -5.66 -8.29 -6.68
CA PHE A 67 -4.75 -8.90 -7.65
C PHE A 67 -4.03 -10.08 -7.02
N ASP A 68 -3.64 -11.06 -7.84
CA ASP A 68 -2.94 -12.25 -7.37
C ASP A 68 -1.48 -11.95 -7.00
N SER A 69 -0.87 -10.97 -7.67
CA SER A 69 0.52 -10.60 -7.42
C SER A 69 0.71 -9.12 -7.72
N PHE A 70 1.82 -8.57 -7.25
CA PHE A 70 2.14 -7.17 -7.53
C PHE A 70 2.42 -6.97 -9.03
N ALA A 71 2.98 -7.96 -9.70
CA ALA A 71 3.20 -7.91 -11.14
C ALA A 71 1.88 -7.74 -11.90
N ASP A 72 0.83 -8.41 -11.45
CA ASP A 72 -0.49 -8.27 -12.06
C ASP A 72 -1.05 -6.87 -11.84
N LEU A 73 -0.87 -6.32 -10.65
CA LEU A 73 -1.30 -4.96 -10.33
C LEU A 73 -0.57 -3.95 -11.22
N GLU A 74 0.74 -4.08 -11.35
CA GLU A 74 1.54 -3.19 -12.19
C GLU A 74 1.08 -3.23 -13.63
N ARG A 75 0.85 -4.45 -14.14
CA ARG A 75 0.41 -4.64 -15.52
C ARG A 75 -0.95 -3.99 -15.75
N PHE A 76 -1.86 -4.17 -14.82
CA PHE A 76 -3.19 -3.57 -14.89
C PHE A 76 -3.10 -2.05 -14.95
N ASN A 77 -2.33 -1.47 -14.04
CA ASN A 77 -2.20 -0.01 -13.96
C ASN A 77 -1.52 0.55 -15.20
N LYS A 78 -0.52 -0.15 -15.72
CA LYS A 78 0.18 0.28 -16.91
C LYS A 78 -0.71 0.26 -18.14
N ASN A 79 -1.58 -0.75 -18.26
CA ASN A 79 -2.47 -0.89 -19.41
C ASN A 79 -3.68 0.03 -19.34
N ASN A 80 -4.02 0.55 -18.18
CA ASN A 80 -5.19 1.40 -17.97
C ASN A 80 -4.84 2.87 -17.72
N ASP A 81 -3.63 3.23 -18.01
CA ASP A 81 -3.13 4.58 -17.81
C ASP A 81 -3.62 5.53 -18.89
#